data_c2dc36b80ccf3588c22c3f5c070fa211
#
_entry.id   c2dc36b80ccf3588c22c3f5c070fa211
#
_cell.length_a   1.000
_cell.length_b   1.000
_cell.length_c   1.000
_cell.angle_alpha   90.00
_cell.angle_beta   90.00
_cell.angle_gamma   90.00
#
_symmetry.space_group_name_H-M   'P 1'
#
loop_
_entity.id
_entity.type
_entity.pdbx_description
1 polymer ?
#
loop_
_entity_poly.entity_id
_entity_poly.type
_entity_poly.pdbx_seq_one_letter_code
_entity_poly.pdbx_strand_id
1 'polypeptide(L)'
;MATAAAGGGRGKPKGSKSVSRSVKAGLQFPVGRVARHLKVGRYAKRVGAGAPVYLCAVLEYLAAEALELAGNAARDNKKTRISPRHIQLAVRNDEELSRLLGGVTIAAGGVLPNIHSVLLPKKAGKGAGTGGSASQSQEF
;
A
#
# COMPACT_ATOMS: atom_id res chain seq x y z
N MET A 1 -59.48 44.68 -7.38
CA MET A 1 -59.03 44.12 -6.12
C MET A 1 -58.11 42.94 -6.43
N ALA A 2 -56.82 43.16 -6.28
CA ALA A 2 -55.79 42.12 -6.59
C ALA A 2 -55.23 41.58 -5.27
N THR A 3 -55.38 40.28 -5.07
CA THR A 3 -54.77 39.60 -3.92
C THR A 3 -53.45 38.97 -4.36
N ALA A 4 -52.35 39.46 -3.83
CA ALA A 4 -51.03 38.89 -4.04
C ALA A 4 -50.84 37.61 -3.21
N ALA A 5 -50.50 36.50 -3.89
CA ALA A 5 -50.08 35.27 -3.25
C ALA A 5 -48.62 35.30 -2.94
N ALA A 6 -48.27 35.26 -1.65
CA ALA A 6 -46.88 35.19 -1.17
C ALA A 6 -46.36 33.75 -1.36
N GLY A 7 -45.40 33.59 -2.27
CA GLY A 7 -44.64 32.34 -2.45
C GLY A 7 -43.66 32.12 -1.32
N GLY A 8 -43.99 31.23 -0.36
CA GLY A 8 -43.12 30.79 0.67
C GLY A 8 -42.01 29.87 0.11
N GLY A 9 -40.81 30.35 -0.08
CA GLY A 9 -39.64 29.56 -0.41
C GLY A 9 -39.29 28.62 0.73
N ARG A 10 -39.57 27.29 0.57
CA ARG A 10 -39.07 26.25 1.47
C ARG A 10 -37.54 26.18 1.34
N GLY A 11 -36.86 26.81 2.23
CA GLY A 11 -35.42 26.61 2.39
C GLY A 11 -35.11 25.14 2.63
N LYS A 12 -34.37 24.53 1.72
CA LYS A 12 -33.90 23.15 1.85
C LYS A 12 -33.08 23.06 3.16
N PRO A 13 -33.41 22.18 4.10
CA PRO A 13 -32.65 22.06 5.35
C PRO A 13 -31.21 21.73 4.98
N LYS A 14 -30.27 22.51 5.52
CA LYS A 14 -28.81 22.27 5.40
C LYS A 14 -28.57 20.90 6.06
N GLY A 15 -28.51 19.84 5.24
CA GLY A 15 -28.28 18.49 5.69
C GLY A 15 -27.00 18.46 6.55
N SER A 16 -27.09 17.95 7.76
CA SER A 16 -25.95 17.66 8.59
C SER A 16 -24.92 16.92 7.74
N LYS A 17 -23.66 17.38 7.71
CA LYS A 17 -22.58 16.72 6.97
C LYS A 17 -22.49 15.28 7.50
N SER A 18 -22.90 14.32 6.71
CA SER A 18 -22.83 12.92 7.09
C SER A 18 -21.37 12.51 7.21
N VAL A 19 -20.97 11.98 8.36
CA VAL A 19 -19.62 11.46 8.58
C VAL A 19 -19.48 10.15 7.82
N SER A 20 -18.41 10.03 7.01
CA SER A 20 -18.14 8.83 6.24
C SER A 20 -17.83 7.63 7.15
N ARG A 21 -18.12 6.41 6.65
CA ARG A 21 -17.76 5.17 7.36
C ARG A 21 -16.26 5.03 7.57
N SER A 22 -15.45 5.52 6.63
CA SER A 22 -13.99 5.55 6.76
C SER A 22 -13.54 6.38 7.97
N VAL A 23 -14.09 7.58 8.14
CA VAL A 23 -13.78 8.44 9.29
C VAL A 23 -14.21 7.78 10.59
N LYS A 24 -15.41 7.17 10.64
CA LYS A 24 -15.89 6.46 11.82
C LYS A 24 -14.99 5.28 12.22
N ALA A 25 -14.38 4.62 11.24
CA ALA A 25 -13.47 3.50 11.43
C ALA A 25 -12.01 3.91 11.65
N GLY A 26 -11.68 5.21 11.52
CA GLY A 26 -10.30 5.69 11.58
C GLY A 26 -9.43 5.26 10.41
N LEU A 27 -10.04 4.99 9.23
CA LEU A 27 -9.36 4.52 8.04
C LEU A 27 -9.23 5.61 6.98
N GLN A 28 -8.14 5.54 6.21
CA GLN A 28 -7.91 6.38 5.03
C GLN A 28 -8.59 5.78 3.80
N PHE A 29 -8.68 4.45 3.71
CA PHE A 29 -9.30 3.76 2.58
C PHE A 29 -10.81 3.95 2.54
N PRO A 30 -11.41 4.02 1.34
CA PRO A 30 -12.82 4.37 1.17
C PRO A 30 -13.75 3.18 1.40
N VAL A 31 -14.26 3.02 2.61
CA VAL A 31 -15.16 1.93 3.01
C VAL A 31 -16.41 1.85 2.11
N GLY A 32 -17.02 3.00 1.78
CA GLY A 32 -18.20 3.04 0.91
C GLY A 32 -17.93 2.51 -0.50
N ARG A 33 -16.76 2.78 -1.04
CA ARG A 33 -16.32 2.32 -2.36
C ARG A 33 -16.10 0.80 -2.38
N VAL A 34 -15.42 0.28 -1.37
CA VAL A 34 -15.20 -1.16 -1.21
C VAL A 34 -16.52 -1.89 -1.02
N ALA A 35 -17.45 -1.35 -0.22
CA ALA A 35 -18.79 -1.92 -0.06
C ALA A 35 -19.53 -2.03 -1.39
N ARG A 36 -19.43 -1.03 -2.25
CA ARG A 36 -20.02 -1.05 -3.59
C ARG A 36 -19.39 -2.15 -4.46
N HIS A 37 -18.06 -2.27 -4.47
CA HIS A 37 -17.37 -3.32 -5.23
C HIS A 37 -17.74 -4.73 -4.76
N LEU A 38 -17.84 -4.94 -3.45
CA LEU A 38 -18.27 -6.22 -2.90
C LEU A 38 -19.69 -6.61 -3.35
N LYS A 39 -20.62 -5.64 -3.46
CA LYS A 39 -21.97 -5.87 -3.95
C LYS A 39 -22.00 -6.15 -5.45
N VAL A 40 -21.28 -5.36 -6.23
CA VAL A 40 -21.21 -5.51 -7.70
C VAL A 40 -20.56 -6.83 -8.10
N GLY A 41 -19.53 -7.27 -7.38
CA GLY A 41 -18.82 -8.52 -7.63
C GLY A 41 -19.63 -9.78 -7.35
N ARG A 42 -20.79 -9.67 -6.67
CA ARG A 42 -21.71 -10.79 -6.36
C ARG A 42 -21.02 -12.01 -5.74
N TYR A 43 -20.03 -11.80 -4.90
CA TYR A 43 -19.30 -12.87 -4.20
C TYR A 43 -20.18 -13.65 -3.22
N ALA A 44 -21.25 -13.01 -2.73
CA ALA A 44 -22.24 -13.61 -1.87
C ALA A 44 -23.61 -12.97 -2.10
N LYS A 45 -24.68 -13.64 -1.66
CA LYS A 45 -26.06 -13.09 -1.73
C LYS A 45 -26.21 -11.83 -0.87
N ARG A 46 -25.48 -11.74 0.23
CA ARG A 46 -25.54 -10.60 1.17
C ARG A 46 -24.13 -10.25 1.63
N VAL A 47 -23.89 -8.96 1.88
CA VAL A 47 -22.63 -8.45 2.42
C VAL A 47 -22.92 -7.73 3.74
N GLY A 48 -22.36 -8.19 4.81
CA GLY A 48 -22.52 -7.57 6.13
C GLY A 48 -21.88 -6.18 6.20
N ALA A 49 -22.38 -5.33 7.09
CA ALA A 49 -21.89 -3.95 7.22
C ALA A 49 -20.42 -3.85 7.66
N GLY A 50 -19.95 -4.82 8.44
CA GLY A 50 -18.55 -4.87 8.91
C GLY A 50 -17.55 -5.39 7.88
N ALA A 51 -18.00 -6.14 6.87
CA ALA A 51 -17.11 -6.76 5.89
C ALA A 51 -16.27 -5.73 5.10
N PRO A 52 -16.84 -4.65 4.54
CA PRO A 52 -16.06 -3.65 3.83
C PRO A 52 -15.12 -2.86 4.77
N VAL A 53 -15.49 -2.68 6.03
CA VAL A 53 -14.61 -2.01 7.01
C VAL A 53 -13.39 -2.86 7.28
N TYR A 54 -13.58 -4.14 7.55
CA TYR A 54 -12.47 -5.07 7.79
C TYR A 54 -11.56 -5.19 6.57
N LEU A 55 -12.14 -5.35 5.37
CA LEU A 55 -11.37 -5.42 4.14
C LEU A 55 -10.56 -4.14 3.88
N CYS A 56 -11.14 -2.97 4.13
CA CYS A 56 -10.41 -1.70 4.03
C CYS A 56 -9.25 -1.64 5.01
N ALA A 57 -9.44 -2.09 6.24
CA ALA A 57 -8.39 -2.10 7.25
C ALA A 57 -7.21 -2.99 6.81
N VAL A 58 -7.48 -4.17 6.28
CA VAL A 58 -6.45 -5.09 5.77
C VAL A 58 -5.71 -4.48 4.58
N LEU A 59 -6.43 -3.92 3.62
CA LEU A 59 -5.82 -3.28 2.44
C LEU A 59 -4.96 -2.08 2.82
N GLU A 60 -5.43 -1.24 3.74
CA GLU A 60 -4.68 -0.08 4.24
C GLU A 60 -3.41 -0.53 4.95
N TYR A 61 -3.47 -1.54 5.80
CA TYR A 61 -2.31 -2.10 6.48
C TYR A 61 -1.27 -2.62 5.50
N LEU A 62 -1.68 -3.44 4.53
CA LEU A 62 -0.78 -4.00 3.52
C LEU A 62 -0.13 -2.90 2.65
N ALA A 63 -0.92 -1.90 2.26
CA ALA A 63 -0.40 -0.77 1.50
C ALA A 63 0.61 0.05 2.31
N ALA A 64 0.34 0.31 3.58
CA ALA A 64 1.24 1.04 4.46
C ALA A 64 2.56 0.30 4.65
N GLU A 65 2.53 -1.00 4.91
CA GLU A 65 3.72 -1.84 5.07
C GLU A 65 4.57 -1.86 3.79
N ALA A 66 3.94 -2.11 2.65
CA ALA A 66 4.65 -2.10 1.37
C ALA A 66 5.29 -0.74 1.06
N LEU A 67 4.61 0.36 1.37
CA LEU A 67 5.12 1.72 1.14
C LEU A 67 6.23 2.10 2.13
N GLU A 68 6.16 1.67 3.36
CA GLU A 68 7.24 1.88 4.34
C GLU A 68 8.54 1.21 3.87
N LEU A 69 8.46 -0.07 3.50
CA LEU A 69 9.61 -0.81 3.00
C LEU A 69 10.13 -0.25 1.66
N ALA A 70 9.22 0.15 0.76
CA ALA A 70 9.62 0.80 -0.49
C ALA A 70 10.28 2.16 -0.27
N GLY A 71 9.82 2.93 0.72
CA GLY A 71 10.45 4.17 1.14
C GLY A 71 11.86 3.97 1.67
N ASN A 72 12.07 2.93 2.46
CA ASN A 72 13.40 2.54 2.93
C ASN A 72 14.32 2.14 1.76
N ALA A 73 13.81 1.33 0.82
CA ALA A 73 14.56 0.96 -0.38
C ALA A 73 14.94 2.17 -1.25
N ALA A 74 14.03 3.13 -1.40
CA ALA A 74 14.31 4.38 -2.11
C ALA A 74 15.41 5.18 -1.42
N ARG A 75 15.36 5.29 -0.10
CA ARG A 75 16.35 6.00 0.71
C ARG A 75 17.73 5.33 0.60
N ASP A 76 17.79 4.01 0.67
CA ASP A 76 19.03 3.25 0.51
C ASP A 76 19.64 3.47 -0.88
N ASN A 77 18.81 3.60 -1.90
CA ASN A 77 19.22 3.96 -3.25
C ASN A 77 19.47 5.47 -3.46
N LYS A 78 19.46 6.27 -2.37
CA LYS A 78 19.64 7.74 -2.42
C LYS A 78 18.65 8.44 -3.34
N LYS A 79 17.42 7.93 -3.42
CA LYS A 79 16.31 8.50 -4.18
C LYS A 79 15.27 9.10 -3.25
N THR A 80 14.67 10.20 -3.68
CA THR A 80 13.58 10.88 -2.97
C THR A 80 12.19 10.44 -3.43
N ARG A 81 12.14 9.71 -4.55
CA ARG A 81 10.89 9.25 -5.17
C ARG A 81 10.82 7.74 -5.13
N ILE A 82 9.68 7.22 -4.66
CA ILE A 82 9.38 5.79 -4.74
C ILE A 82 9.02 5.46 -6.19
N SER A 83 9.66 4.43 -6.74
CA SER A 83 9.39 3.91 -8.08
C SER A 83 8.94 2.45 -7.99
N PRO A 84 8.39 1.85 -9.07
CA PRO A 84 8.07 0.43 -9.09
C PRO A 84 9.25 -0.48 -8.73
N ARG A 85 10.47 -0.06 -9.06
CA ARG A 85 11.70 -0.77 -8.67
C ARG A 85 11.85 -0.86 -7.16
N HIS A 86 11.55 0.21 -6.43
CA HIS A 86 11.64 0.21 -4.97
C HIS A 86 10.56 -0.68 -4.34
N ILE A 87 9.36 -0.72 -4.92
CA ILE A 87 8.30 -1.63 -4.51
C ILE A 87 8.70 -3.08 -4.74
N GLN A 88 9.30 -3.39 -5.90
CA GLN A 88 9.82 -4.72 -6.20
C GLN A 88 10.88 -5.16 -5.19
N LEU A 89 11.84 -4.31 -4.89
CA LEU A 89 12.89 -4.60 -3.90
C LEU A 89 12.29 -4.84 -2.52
N ALA A 90 11.36 -3.98 -2.10
CA ALA A 90 10.67 -4.10 -0.81
C ALA A 90 9.92 -5.43 -0.70
N VAL A 91 9.11 -5.78 -1.70
CA VAL A 91 8.29 -7.00 -1.71
C VAL A 91 9.17 -8.25 -1.74
N ARG A 92 10.22 -8.29 -2.55
CA ARG A 92 11.04 -9.48 -2.72
C ARG A 92 12.03 -9.70 -1.57
N ASN A 93 12.42 -8.65 -0.86
CA ASN A 93 13.28 -8.74 0.31
C ASN A 93 12.53 -9.03 1.62
N ASP A 94 11.22 -8.79 1.64
CA ASP A 94 10.38 -9.14 2.78
C ASP A 94 9.81 -10.55 2.59
N GLU A 95 9.95 -11.40 3.61
CA GLU A 95 9.53 -12.81 3.52
C GLU A 95 8.01 -12.94 3.38
N GLU A 96 7.25 -12.21 4.18
CA GLU A 96 5.79 -12.32 4.20
C GLU A 96 5.17 -11.72 2.93
N LEU A 97 5.61 -10.53 2.50
CA LEU A 97 5.16 -9.92 1.26
C LEU A 97 5.59 -10.72 0.04
N SER A 98 6.78 -11.30 0.05
CA SER A 98 7.25 -12.17 -1.03
C SER A 98 6.40 -13.42 -1.16
N ARG A 99 5.98 -14.01 -0.04
CA ARG A 99 5.07 -15.16 -0.03
C ARG A 99 3.67 -14.78 -0.53
N LEU A 100 3.14 -13.64 -0.07
CA LEU A 100 1.82 -13.15 -0.49
C LEU A 100 1.78 -12.82 -1.99
N LEU A 101 2.81 -12.16 -2.50
CA LEU A 101 2.90 -11.64 -3.86
C LEU A 101 3.82 -12.45 -4.78
N GLY A 102 4.13 -13.70 -4.40
CA GLY A 102 5.06 -14.56 -5.14
C GLY A 102 4.70 -14.79 -6.61
N GLY A 103 3.40 -14.91 -6.89
CA GLY A 103 2.87 -15.06 -8.25
C GLY A 103 2.60 -13.76 -9.01
N VAL A 104 2.89 -12.60 -8.41
CA VAL A 104 2.58 -11.28 -9.00
C VAL A 104 3.80 -10.70 -9.69
N THR A 105 3.61 -10.20 -10.90
CA THR A 105 4.63 -9.45 -11.65
C THR A 105 4.40 -7.96 -11.47
N ILE A 106 5.43 -7.24 -11.00
CA ILE A 106 5.41 -5.78 -10.86
C ILE A 106 6.07 -5.18 -12.10
N ALA A 107 5.29 -4.50 -12.93
CA ALA A 107 5.79 -3.86 -14.15
C ALA A 107 6.88 -2.83 -13.80
N ALA A 108 7.98 -2.81 -14.57
CA ALA A 108 9.16 -1.99 -14.33
C ALA A 108 9.87 -2.25 -12.97
N GLY A 109 9.59 -3.39 -12.34
CA GLY A 109 10.18 -3.77 -11.05
C GLY A 109 11.61 -4.28 -11.15
N GLY A 110 12.00 -4.87 -12.27
CA GLY A 110 13.29 -5.52 -12.44
C GLY A 110 13.43 -6.81 -11.62
N VAL A 111 14.65 -7.23 -11.42
CA VAL A 111 15.00 -8.42 -10.65
C VAL A 111 15.87 -8.05 -9.45
N LEU A 112 15.90 -8.91 -8.42
CA LEU A 112 16.81 -8.72 -7.30
C LEU A 112 18.27 -8.86 -7.77
N PRO A 113 19.21 -8.03 -7.28
CA PRO A 113 20.63 -8.22 -7.50
C PRO A 113 21.07 -9.56 -6.92
N ASN A 114 21.58 -10.44 -7.75
CA ASN A 114 22.08 -11.74 -7.33
C ASN A 114 23.25 -12.17 -8.20
N ILE A 115 24.35 -12.61 -7.57
CA ILE A 115 25.52 -13.13 -8.23
C ILE A 115 25.85 -14.48 -7.62
N HIS A 116 26.07 -15.51 -8.45
CA HIS A 116 26.55 -16.81 -7.99
C HIS A 116 27.90 -16.64 -7.27
N SER A 117 28.06 -17.29 -6.14
CA SER A 117 29.28 -17.23 -5.31
C SER A 117 30.55 -17.60 -6.08
N VAL A 118 30.45 -18.51 -7.05
CA VAL A 118 31.56 -18.91 -7.92
C VAL A 118 32.05 -17.82 -8.89
N LEU A 119 31.20 -16.82 -9.17
CA LEU A 119 31.52 -15.68 -10.04
C LEU A 119 32.10 -14.50 -9.29
N LEU A 120 32.06 -14.54 -7.94
CA LEU A 120 32.65 -13.48 -7.15
C LEU A 120 34.18 -13.52 -7.24
N PRO A 121 34.88 -12.36 -7.30
CA PRO A 121 36.33 -12.32 -7.31
C PRO A 121 36.87 -12.97 -6.04
N LYS A 122 37.85 -13.87 -6.19
CA LYS A 122 38.57 -14.42 -5.05
C LYS A 122 39.23 -13.29 -4.27
N LYS A 123 38.98 -13.21 -2.95
CA LYS A 123 39.60 -12.22 -2.08
C LYS A 123 41.11 -12.35 -2.20
N ALA A 124 41.73 -11.42 -2.88
CA ALA A 124 43.21 -11.31 -2.90
C ALA A 124 43.69 -11.09 -1.46
N GLY A 125 44.62 -11.94 -1.01
CA GLY A 125 45.09 -11.93 0.37
C GLY A 125 45.61 -10.57 0.80
N LYS A 126 45.13 -10.15 1.92
CA LYS A 126 45.64 -9.27 2.96
C LYS A 126 46.69 -8.21 2.54
N GLY A 127 46.19 -7.00 2.32
CA GLY A 127 46.93 -5.77 2.50
C GLY A 127 46.14 -4.89 3.48
N ALA A 128 46.79 -4.47 4.58
CA ALA A 128 46.16 -3.75 5.68
C ALA A 128 45.60 -2.39 5.26
N GLY A 129 44.42 -1.99 5.82
CA GLY A 129 43.89 -0.63 5.70
C GLY A 129 42.39 -0.53 5.98
N THR A 130 42.06 -0.27 7.23
CA THR A 130 40.98 0.57 7.78
C THR A 130 39.60 0.64 7.08
N GLY A 131 38.55 0.14 7.79
CA GLY A 131 37.27 0.81 7.93
C GLY A 131 36.24 0.63 6.79
N GLY A 132 35.21 -0.20 7.06
CA GLY A 132 34.00 -0.22 6.22
C GLY A 132 33.07 -1.38 6.62
N SER A 133 32.05 -1.05 7.39
CA SER A 133 31.01 -1.94 7.90
C SER A 133 30.45 -2.85 6.82
N ALA A 134 30.64 -4.15 6.95
CA ALA A 134 30.03 -5.17 6.12
C ALA A 134 28.68 -5.55 6.72
N SER A 135 27.61 -5.30 5.97
CA SER A 135 26.29 -5.85 6.21
C SER A 135 26.34 -7.37 6.00
N GLN A 136 26.06 -8.11 7.05
CA GLN A 136 25.94 -9.57 7.00
C GLN A 136 24.67 -9.96 6.29
N SER A 137 24.80 -10.63 5.18
CA SER A 137 23.73 -11.39 4.55
C SER A 137 23.64 -12.73 5.26
N GLN A 138 22.54 -12.98 5.96
CA GLN A 138 22.25 -14.31 6.47
C GLN A 138 21.70 -15.19 5.34
N GLU A 139 22.35 -16.32 5.15
CA GLU A 139 21.85 -17.43 4.36
C GLU A 139 20.75 -18.17 5.14
N PHE A 140 19.62 -18.37 4.46
CA PHE A 140 18.79 -19.55 4.62
C PHE A 140 18.10 -19.83 3.29
#